data_eec477cf407f1381e120f10a70139901
#
_entry.id   eec477cf407f1381e120f10a70139901
#
_cell.length_a   1.000
_cell.length_b   1.000
_cell.length_c   1.000
_cell.angle_alpha   90.00
_cell.angle_beta   90.00
_cell.angle_gamma   90.00
#
_symmetry.space_group_name_H-M   'P 1'
#
loop_
_entity.id
_entity.type
_entity.pdbx_description
1 polymer ?
#
loop_
_entity_poly.entity_id
_entity_poly.type
_entity_poly.pdbx_seq_one_letter_code
_entity_poly.pdbx_strand_id
1 'polypeptide(L)'
;MKSTLWNDWTLFPNATLSYTVNPMHIIQLDISSDKTYPSYWDVTPQESPINSYSVILGNPSLKPYRSYSGQLIYILKQKYTILAFCDYVPDYFAQLPYQNTSELKNVFRYENMDYQLQFGVGVIVPFRVGEFWNSQVTLSGQRMQEKLDHFHDLSFHNEKYTGQFKMDNTFTLSKSRPNLKLDLNGYFVTGAVQGIYDLGHLYDVS
;
A
#
# COMPACT_ATOMS: atom_id res chain seq x y z
N MET A 1 -11.83 34.39 -0.54
CA MET A 1 -11.15 33.09 -0.51
C MET A 1 -11.32 32.50 0.89
N LYS A 2 -12.11 31.46 1.08
CA LYS A 2 -12.15 30.75 2.39
C LYS A 2 -10.87 29.91 2.48
N SER A 3 -9.98 30.27 3.40
CA SER A 3 -8.84 29.42 3.72
C SER A 3 -9.38 28.17 4.42
N THR A 4 -9.12 27.01 3.86
CA THR A 4 -9.43 25.74 4.50
C THR A 4 -8.40 25.54 5.62
N LEU A 5 -8.77 25.92 6.84
CA LEU A 5 -7.94 25.71 8.03
C LEU A 5 -8.45 24.45 8.73
N TRP A 6 -7.64 23.39 8.68
CA TRP A 6 -7.88 22.19 9.49
C TRP A 6 -7.25 22.41 10.87
N ASN A 7 -8.08 22.73 11.85
CA ASN A 7 -7.64 22.98 13.22
C ASN A 7 -8.31 22.00 14.18
N ASP A 8 -7.85 20.75 14.11
CA ASP A 8 -8.37 19.67 14.98
C ASP A 8 -7.27 19.12 15.86
N TRP A 9 -7.60 18.92 17.13
CA TRP A 9 -6.79 18.08 18.00
C TRP A 9 -6.94 16.62 17.57
N THR A 10 -5.82 15.94 17.36
CA THR A 10 -5.80 14.56 16.91
C THR A 10 -4.80 13.76 17.74
N LEU A 11 -5.25 12.63 18.29
CA LEU A 11 -4.38 11.66 18.92
C LEU A 11 -3.81 10.74 17.82
N PHE A 12 -2.49 10.50 17.88
CA PHE A 12 -1.76 9.59 17.01
C PHE A 12 -1.20 8.45 17.87
N PRO A 13 -2.00 7.41 18.19
CA PRO A 13 -1.50 6.27 18.91
C PRO A 13 -0.39 5.60 18.08
N ASN A 14 0.73 5.35 18.76
CA ASN A 14 1.85 4.60 18.23
C ASN A 14 2.41 3.76 19.36
N ALA A 15 2.38 2.45 19.21
CA ALA A 15 2.81 1.52 20.25
C ALA A 15 3.42 0.27 19.63
N THR A 16 4.54 -0.16 20.17
CA THR A 16 5.16 -1.43 19.85
C THR A 16 5.25 -2.26 21.13
N LEU A 17 4.70 -3.46 21.09
CA LEU A 17 4.83 -4.46 22.15
C LEU A 17 5.63 -5.64 21.61
N SER A 18 6.75 -5.95 22.25
CA SER A 18 7.54 -7.13 21.91
C SER A 18 7.59 -8.10 23.11
N TYR A 19 7.21 -9.34 22.85
CA TYR A 19 7.22 -10.39 23.84
C TYR A 19 8.09 -11.56 23.39
N THR A 20 9.17 -11.80 24.11
CA THR A 20 10.07 -12.91 23.88
C THR A 20 9.67 -14.08 24.79
N VAL A 21 8.96 -15.06 24.22
CA VAL A 21 8.57 -16.28 24.94
C VAL A 21 9.82 -17.08 25.35
N ASN A 22 10.74 -17.20 24.41
CA ASN A 22 12.07 -17.77 24.55
C ASN A 22 12.94 -17.35 23.35
N PRO A 23 14.25 -17.66 23.32
CA PRO A 23 15.12 -17.26 22.20
C PRO A 23 14.67 -17.73 20.81
N MET A 24 13.76 -18.72 20.73
CA MET A 24 13.25 -19.25 19.47
C MET A 24 11.91 -18.65 19.07
N HIS A 25 11.18 -17.97 19.96
CA HIS A 25 9.82 -17.51 19.75
C HIS A 25 9.68 -16.07 20.23
N ILE A 26 9.52 -15.15 19.28
CA ILE A 26 9.29 -13.72 19.53
C ILE A 26 7.97 -13.32 18.87
N ILE A 27 7.14 -12.60 19.60
CA ILE A 27 5.88 -12.03 19.11
C ILE A 27 5.99 -10.52 19.24
N GLN A 28 5.67 -9.80 18.19
CA GLN A 28 5.66 -8.34 18.20
C GLN A 28 4.32 -7.86 17.65
N LEU A 29 3.74 -6.90 18.35
CA LEU A 29 2.54 -6.18 17.94
C LEU A 29 2.92 -4.71 17.76
N ASP A 30 2.70 -4.19 16.56
CA ASP A 30 2.87 -2.79 16.24
C ASP A 30 1.51 -2.19 15.90
N ILE A 31 1.21 -1.05 16.51
CA ILE A 31 0.01 -0.26 16.24
C ILE A 31 0.49 1.16 15.95
N SER A 32 0.04 1.74 14.86
CA SER A 32 0.37 3.11 14.49
C SER A 32 -0.82 3.83 13.86
N SER A 33 -0.80 5.14 13.93
CA SER A 33 -1.73 5.99 13.19
C SER A 33 -1.03 7.21 12.66
N ASP A 34 -1.53 7.72 11.54
CA ASP A 34 -1.02 8.94 10.91
C ASP A 34 -2.17 9.75 10.31
N LYS A 35 -1.89 11.00 9.94
CA LYS A 35 -2.83 11.90 9.27
C LYS A 35 -2.19 12.50 8.04
N THR A 36 -2.83 12.33 6.91
CA THR A 36 -2.38 12.85 5.61
C THR A 36 -3.26 14.02 5.20
N TYR A 37 -2.63 15.14 4.92
CA TYR A 37 -3.31 16.34 4.42
C TYR A 37 -3.24 16.38 2.89
N PRO A 38 -4.33 16.81 2.22
CA PRO A 38 -4.27 17.06 0.79
C PRO A 38 -3.29 18.19 0.48
N SER A 39 -2.71 18.15 -0.72
CA SER A 39 -1.82 19.20 -1.17
C SER A 39 -2.58 20.50 -1.46
N TYR A 40 -1.88 21.62 -1.51
CA TYR A 40 -2.46 22.91 -1.87
C TYR A 40 -3.20 22.86 -3.23
N TRP A 41 -2.62 22.17 -4.19
CA TRP A 41 -3.17 22.04 -5.53
C TRP A 41 -4.42 21.16 -5.58
N ASP A 42 -4.52 20.17 -4.71
CA ASP A 42 -5.70 19.29 -4.64
C ASP A 42 -6.95 20.02 -4.14
N VAL A 43 -6.76 21.06 -3.30
CA VAL A 43 -7.87 21.81 -2.70
C VAL A 43 -8.13 23.17 -3.37
N THR A 44 -7.23 23.65 -4.22
CA THR A 44 -7.43 24.94 -4.90
C THR A 44 -8.45 24.79 -6.03
N PRO A 45 -9.55 25.57 -6.08
CA PRO A 45 -10.58 25.45 -7.10
C PRO A 45 -10.11 26.05 -8.45
N GLN A 46 -9.06 25.47 -8.99
CA GLN A 46 -8.46 25.89 -10.26
C GLN A 46 -8.47 24.72 -11.23
N GLU A 47 -8.87 25.01 -12.46
CA GLU A 47 -8.74 24.06 -13.55
C GLU A 47 -7.31 24.08 -14.10
N SER A 48 -6.73 22.90 -14.22
CA SER A 48 -5.45 22.68 -14.87
C SER A 48 -5.68 21.80 -16.11
N PRO A 49 -5.60 22.35 -17.33
CA PRO A 49 -5.84 21.58 -18.54
C PRO A 49 -4.72 20.56 -18.76
N ILE A 50 -5.09 19.31 -19.01
CA ILE A 50 -4.18 18.26 -19.46
C ILE A 50 -4.10 18.29 -20.99
N ASN A 51 -5.26 18.40 -21.63
CA ASN A 51 -5.44 18.52 -23.08
C ASN A 51 -6.82 19.14 -23.38
N SER A 52 -7.21 19.21 -24.66
CA SER A 52 -8.48 19.81 -25.10
C SER A 52 -9.74 19.11 -24.52
N TYR A 53 -9.62 17.87 -24.04
CA TYR A 53 -10.74 17.04 -23.59
C TYR A 53 -10.60 16.60 -22.13
N SER A 54 -9.56 17.03 -21.42
CA SER A 54 -9.27 16.55 -20.06
C SER A 54 -8.69 17.67 -19.20
N VAL A 55 -9.23 17.79 -18.00
CA VAL A 55 -8.79 18.79 -16.99
C VAL A 55 -8.62 18.15 -15.62
N ILE A 56 -7.72 18.69 -14.84
CA ILE A 56 -7.64 18.42 -13.39
C ILE A 56 -8.34 19.57 -12.68
N LEU A 57 -9.24 19.23 -11.77
CA LEU A 57 -9.98 20.20 -10.95
C LEU A 57 -9.67 19.97 -9.48
N GLY A 58 -9.27 21.02 -8.77
CA GLY A 58 -9.08 20.96 -7.33
C GLY A 58 -10.42 20.88 -6.58
N ASN A 59 -10.42 20.23 -5.41
CA ASN A 59 -11.59 20.01 -4.57
C ASN A 59 -11.46 20.77 -3.22
N PRO A 60 -12.05 21.96 -3.06
CA PRO A 60 -11.98 22.72 -1.81
C PRO A 60 -12.66 22.02 -0.63
N SER A 61 -13.48 21.01 -0.88
CA SER A 61 -14.19 20.23 0.14
C SER A 61 -13.41 19.00 0.62
N LEU A 62 -12.24 18.76 0.03
CA LEU A 62 -11.40 17.62 0.34
C LEU A 62 -10.94 17.67 1.80
N LYS A 63 -11.09 16.57 2.51
CA LYS A 63 -10.72 16.42 3.92
C LYS A 63 -9.43 15.64 4.05
N PRO A 64 -8.58 15.94 5.05
CA PRO A 64 -7.48 15.07 5.40
C PRO A 64 -8.02 13.73 5.91
N TYR A 65 -7.33 12.65 5.60
CA TYR A 65 -7.66 11.33 6.13
C TYR A 65 -6.72 10.90 7.26
N ARG A 66 -7.15 9.91 8.02
CA ARG A 66 -6.35 9.22 9.03
C ARG A 66 -6.12 7.79 8.61
N SER A 67 -4.92 7.29 8.81
CA SER A 67 -4.60 5.88 8.68
C SER A 67 -4.42 5.25 10.04
N TYR A 68 -4.93 4.04 10.20
CA TYR A 68 -4.74 3.18 11.36
C TYR A 68 -4.15 1.87 10.89
N SER A 69 -2.94 1.56 11.36
CA SER A 69 -2.21 0.37 10.96
C SER A 69 -1.95 -0.51 12.17
N GLY A 70 -2.20 -1.80 12.00
CA GLY A 70 -1.88 -2.83 12.98
C GLY A 70 -1.10 -3.96 12.33
N GLN A 71 -0.02 -4.39 12.96
CA GLN A 71 0.80 -5.49 12.47
C GLN A 71 1.15 -6.44 13.61
N LEU A 72 0.94 -7.73 13.39
CA LEU A 72 1.36 -8.81 14.27
C LEU A 72 2.46 -9.60 13.57
N ILE A 73 3.62 -9.68 14.20
CA ILE A 73 4.80 -10.36 13.70
C ILE A 73 5.15 -11.50 14.64
N TYR A 74 5.32 -12.70 14.08
CA TYR A 74 5.84 -13.84 14.81
C TYR A 74 7.15 -14.30 14.18
N ILE A 75 8.21 -14.32 14.99
CA ILE A 75 9.55 -14.73 14.57
C ILE A 75 9.88 -16.07 15.24
N LEU A 76 10.10 -17.07 14.38
CA LEU A 76 10.46 -18.43 14.79
C LEU A 76 11.95 -18.68 14.54
N LYS A 77 12.66 -19.15 15.58
CA LYS A 77 14.09 -19.51 15.56
C LYS A 77 14.98 -18.35 15.04
N GLN A 78 14.56 -17.10 15.27
CA GLN A 78 15.24 -15.89 14.76
C GLN A 78 15.47 -15.92 13.24
N LYS A 79 14.65 -16.66 12.52
CA LYS A 79 14.87 -16.95 11.10
C LYS A 79 13.61 -16.84 10.26
N TYR A 80 12.53 -17.47 10.70
CA TYR A 80 11.28 -17.49 9.96
C TYR A 80 10.36 -16.41 10.49
N THR A 81 9.77 -15.63 9.61
CA THR A 81 8.83 -14.58 10.02
C THR A 81 7.46 -14.86 9.43
N ILE A 82 6.44 -14.79 10.26
CA ILE A 82 5.04 -14.78 9.86
C ILE A 82 4.50 -13.43 10.29
N LEU A 83 3.81 -12.75 9.39
CA LEU A 83 3.20 -11.45 9.67
C LEU A 83 1.73 -11.46 9.27
N ALA A 84 0.92 -10.74 10.06
CA ALA A 84 -0.45 -10.38 9.71
C ALA A 84 -0.59 -8.88 9.88
N PHE A 85 -1.29 -8.22 8.99
CA PHE A 85 -1.47 -6.77 9.04
C PHE A 85 -2.89 -6.36 8.66
N CYS A 86 -3.29 -5.20 9.15
CA CYS A 86 -4.55 -4.57 8.83
C CYS A 86 -4.36 -3.06 8.82
N ASP A 87 -4.70 -2.42 7.69
CA ASP A 87 -4.66 -0.98 7.50
C ASP A 87 -6.07 -0.50 7.18
N TYR A 88 -6.57 0.44 7.98
CA TYR A 88 -7.88 1.06 7.81
C TYR A 88 -7.73 2.57 7.65
N VAL A 89 -8.26 3.11 6.56
CA VAL A 89 -8.12 4.52 6.19
C VAL A 89 -9.50 5.08 5.87
N PRO A 90 -10.25 5.60 6.88
CA PRO A 90 -11.47 6.35 6.63
C PRO A 90 -11.17 7.67 5.94
N ASP A 91 -12.13 8.19 5.19
CA ASP A 91 -12.00 9.42 4.40
C ASP A 91 -10.79 9.43 3.44
N TYR A 92 -10.25 8.25 3.07
CA TYR A 92 -9.18 8.15 2.09
C TYR A 92 -9.51 8.94 0.83
N PHE A 93 -8.57 9.72 0.31
CA PHE A 93 -8.83 10.47 -0.92
C PHE A 93 -8.00 9.94 -2.09
N ALA A 94 -8.65 9.80 -3.22
CA ALA A 94 -8.03 9.39 -4.48
C ALA A 94 -8.48 10.30 -5.62
N GLN A 95 -7.65 10.42 -6.64
CA GLN A 95 -8.03 11.12 -7.86
C GLN A 95 -8.93 10.21 -8.70
N LEU A 96 -10.15 10.66 -8.93
CA LEU A 96 -11.16 9.94 -9.69
C LEU A 96 -11.54 10.71 -10.95
N PRO A 97 -11.64 10.02 -12.10
CA PRO A 97 -12.16 10.61 -13.32
C PRO A 97 -13.68 10.56 -13.35
N TYR A 98 -14.30 11.62 -13.83
CA TYR A 98 -15.70 11.61 -14.25
C TYR A 98 -15.88 12.41 -15.54
N GLN A 99 -16.94 12.10 -16.29
CA GLN A 99 -17.25 12.79 -17.52
C GLN A 99 -18.23 13.95 -17.25
N ASN A 100 -17.80 15.18 -17.55
CA ASN A 100 -18.71 16.31 -17.60
C ASN A 100 -19.45 16.27 -18.95
N THR A 101 -20.71 15.85 -18.93
CA THR A 101 -21.54 15.69 -20.12
C THR A 101 -21.92 17.02 -20.78
N SER A 102 -21.90 18.13 -20.02
CA SER A 102 -22.24 19.46 -20.55
C SER A 102 -21.12 20.04 -21.43
N GLU A 103 -19.87 19.73 -21.09
CA GLU A 103 -18.70 20.24 -21.81
C GLU A 103 -17.96 19.17 -22.60
N LEU A 104 -18.41 17.91 -22.52
CA LEU A 104 -17.76 16.74 -23.14
C LEU A 104 -16.28 16.62 -22.75
N LYS A 105 -15.98 16.92 -21.48
CA LYS A 105 -14.63 16.82 -20.90
C LYS A 105 -14.54 15.73 -19.86
N ASN A 106 -13.39 15.07 -19.79
CA ASN A 106 -13.01 14.23 -18.66
C ASN A 106 -12.41 15.11 -17.56
N VAL A 107 -12.98 15.05 -16.38
CA VAL A 107 -12.52 15.78 -15.21
C VAL A 107 -11.88 14.81 -14.24
N PHE A 108 -10.64 15.08 -13.83
CA PHE A 108 -9.94 14.36 -12.80
C PHE A 108 -9.96 15.20 -11.52
N ARG A 109 -10.55 14.67 -10.47
CA ARG A 109 -10.67 15.36 -9.18
C ARG A 109 -10.41 14.42 -8.01
N TYR A 110 -9.74 14.91 -6.98
CA TYR A 110 -9.61 14.18 -5.72
C TYR A 110 -10.92 14.20 -4.96
N GLU A 111 -11.36 13.03 -4.53
CA GLU A 111 -12.56 12.84 -3.71
C GLU A 111 -12.23 12.01 -2.48
N ASN A 112 -12.90 12.32 -1.35
CA ASN A 112 -12.82 11.45 -0.20
C ASN A 112 -13.71 10.23 -0.42
N MET A 113 -13.14 9.06 -0.26
CA MET A 113 -13.83 7.79 -0.23
C MET A 113 -14.35 7.51 1.18
N ASP A 114 -15.35 6.64 1.32
CA ASP A 114 -15.84 6.27 2.64
C ASP A 114 -14.73 5.61 3.46
N TYR A 115 -14.04 4.67 2.84
CA TYR A 115 -12.84 4.06 3.42
C TYR A 115 -12.01 3.28 2.39
N GLN A 116 -10.75 3.06 2.76
CA GLN A 116 -9.90 2.01 2.21
C GLN A 116 -9.55 1.06 3.37
N LEU A 117 -9.71 -0.24 3.15
CA LEU A 117 -9.35 -1.30 4.08
C LEU A 117 -8.44 -2.30 3.38
N GLN A 118 -7.30 -2.57 3.98
CA GLN A 118 -6.37 -3.57 3.51
C GLN A 118 -5.98 -4.48 4.67
N PHE A 119 -6.04 -5.78 4.47
CA PHE A 119 -5.52 -6.75 5.43
C PHE A 119 -4.92 -7.95 4.73
N GLY A 120 -3.94 -8.53 5.36
CA GLY A 120 -3.23 -9.62 4.75
C GLY A 120 -2.33 -10.38 5.71
N VAL A 121 -1.73 -11.42 5.15
CA VAL A 121 -0.76 -12.26 5.83
C VAL A 121 0.44 -12.48 4.93
N GLY A 122 1.61 -12.69 5.54
CA GLY A 122 2.82 -12.98 4.81
C GLY A 122 3.75 -13.90 5.58
N VAL A 123 4.63 -14.57 4.86
CA VAL A 123 5.69 -15.41 5.44
C VAL A 123 7.00 -15.10 4.75
N ILE A 124 8.07 -15.06 5.54
CA ILE A 124 9.44 -14.90 5.05
C ILE A 124 10.22 -16.11 5.50
N VAL A 125 10.76 -16.84 4.55
CA VAL A 125 11.46 -18.11 4.76
C VAL A 125 12.85 -18.03 4.14
N PRO A 126 13.88 -17.69 4.92
CA PRO A 126 15.25 -17.82 4.47
C PRO A 126 15.68 -19.30 4.52
N PHE A 127 16.39 -19.74 3.52
CA PHE A 127 16.99 -21.07 3.51
C PHE A 127 18.38 -21.03 2.89
N ARG A 128 19.15 -22.07 3.18
CA ARG A 128 20.52 -22.20 2.69
C ARG A 128 20.78 -23.64 2.24
N VAL A 129 21.34 -23.80 1.07
CA VAL A 129 21.77 -25.11 0.54
C VAL A 129 23.31 -25.11 0.48
N GLY A 130 23.91 -25.87 1.39
CA GLY A 130 25.36 -25.88 1.54
C GLY A 130 25.90 -24.47 1.82
N GLU A 131 27.06 -24.17 1.24
CA GLU A 131 27.69 -22.86 1.34
C GLU A 131 27.57 -22.03 0.03
N PHE A 132 27.03 -22.66 -1.00
CA PHE A 132 26.99 -22.05 -2.32
C PHE A 132 25.69 -21.29 -2.62
N TRP A 133 24.56 -21.61 -1.96
CA TRP A 133 23.27 -20.99 -2.24
C TRP A 133 22.57 -20.54 -0.97
N ASN A 134 22.36 -19.23 -0.87
CA ASN A 134 21.49 -18.61 0.14
C ASN A 134 20.27 -18.04 -0.57
N SER A 135 19.08 -18.27 -0.03
CA SER A 135 17.85 -17.78 -0.58
C SER A 135 16.92 -17.27 0.49
N GLN A 136 16.08 -16.31 0.15
CA GLN A 136 14.95 -15.86 0.94
C GLN A 136 13.70 -15.85 0.05
N VAL A 137 12.69 -16.58 0.49
CA VAL A 137 11.37 -16.57 -0.14
C VAL A 137 10.42 -15.75 0.72
N THR A 138 9.72 -14.82 0.08
CA THR A 138 8.62 -14.07 0.67
C THR A 138 7.34 -14.40 -0.08
N LEU A 139 6.32 -14.84 0.65
CA LEU A 139 4.97 -15.06 0.16
C LEU A 139 4.03 -14.16 0.96
N SER A 140 3.16 -13.44 0.31
CA SER A 140 2.09 -12.71 0.97
C SER A 140 0.80 -12.76 0.17
N GLY A 141 -0.31 -12.67 0.90
CA GLY A 141 -1.64 -12.52 0.34
C GLY A 141 -2.40 -11.45 1.11
N GLN A 142 -3.11 -10.61 0.40
CA GLN A 142 -3.88 -9.52 0.98
C GLN A 142 -5.21 -9.34 0.27
N ARG A 143 -6.17 -8.79 1.01
CA ARG A 143 -7.43 -8.30 0.49
C ARG A 143 -7.47 -6.79 0.66
N MET A 144 -7.80 -6.09 -0.40
CA MET A 144 -8.00 -4.66 -0.42
C MET A 144 -9.45 -4.36 -0.76
N GLN A 145 -10.05 -3.43 -0.05
CA GLN A 145 -11.39 -2.93 -0.28
C GLN A 145 -11.36 -1.41 -0.33
N GLU A 146 -12.05 -0.85 -1.30
CA GLU A 146 -12.27 0.58 -1.44
C GLU A 146 -13.76 0.82 -1.65
N LYS A 147 -14.34 1.74 -0.88
CA LYS A 147 -15.76 2.06 -0.94
C LYS A 147 -15.98 3.55 -1.12
N LEU A 148 -16.92 3.90 -2.01
CA LEU A 148 -17.44 5.23 -2.18
C LEU A 148 -18.93 5.15 -2.54
N ASP A 149 -19.81 5.61 -1.64
CA ASP A 149 -21.26 5.48 -1.82
C ASP A 149 -21.85 6.53 -2.73
N HIS A 150 -21.24 7.72 -2.85
CA HIS A 150 -21.79 8.83 -3.62
C HIS A 150 -20.72 9.54 -4.46
N PHE A 151 -20.62 9.15 -5.72
CA PHE A 151 -19.76 9.81 -6.68
C PHE A 151 -20.52 10.04 -7.99
N HIS A 152 -20.99 11.28 -8.25
CA HIS A 152 -21.73 11.65 -9.46
C HIS A 152 -22.85 10.66 -9.83
N ASP A 153 -23.72 10.35 -8.89
CA ASP A 153 -24.82 9.35 -9.00
C ASP A 153 -24.36 7.89 -9.14
N LEU A 154 -23.07 7.63 -8.96
CA LEU A 154 -22.50 6.30 -8.92
C LEU A 154 -22.05 5.95 -7.50
N SER A 155 -22.18 4.69 -7.15
CA SER A 155 -21.50 4.11 -6.00
C SER A 155 -20.60 2.99 -6.47
N PHE A 156 -19.45 2.83 -5.85
CA PHE A 156 -18.60 1.69 -6.14
C PHE A 156 -18.04 1.06 -4.86
N HIS A 157 -17.91 -0.23 -4.93
CA HIS A 157 -17.28 -1.04 -3.92
C HIS A 157 -16.30 -1.97 -4.64
N ASN A 158 -15.03 -1.61 -4.61
CA ASN A 158 -13.98 -2.41 -5.21
C ASN A 158 -13.37 -3.33 -4.17
N GLU A 159 -13.23 -4.58 -4.54
CA GLU A 159 -12.58 -5.60 -3.73
C GLU A 159 -11.62 -6.40 -4.59
N LYS A 160 -10.40 -6.58 -4.10
CA LYS A 160 -9.41 -7.40 -4.78
C LYS A 160 -8.56 -8.20 -3.81
N TYR A 161 -8.26 -9.42 -4.23
CA TYR A 161 -7.26 -10.26 -3.60
C TYR A 161 -5.98 -10.17 -4.39
N THR A 162 -4.89 -9.87 -3.71
CA THR A 162 -3.56 -9.76 -4.31
C THR A 162 -2.63 -10.74 -3.63
N GLY A 163 -1.96 -11.55 -4.42
CA GLY A 163 -0.87 -12.43 -3.99
C GLY A 163 0.47 -11.88 -4.46
N GLN A 164 1.47 -12.02 -3.64
CA GLN A 164 2.85 -11.65 -3.97
C GLN A 164 3.79 -12.81 -3.68
N PHE A 165 4.67 -13.06 -4.63
CA PHE A 165 5.81 -13.96 -4.48
C PHE A 165 7.09 -13.17 -4.76
N LYS A 166 8.06 -13.27 -3.86
CA LYS A 166 9.40 -12.72 -4.05
C LYS A 166 10.42 -13.76 -3.67
N MET A 167 11.48 -13.88 -4.46
CA MET A 167 12.58 -14.78 -4.18
C MET A 167 13.91 -14.06 -4.45
N ASP A 168 14.72 -13.94 -3.42
CA ASP A 168 16.06 -13.36 -3.48
C ASP A 168 17.07 -14.49 -3.33
N ASN A 169 17.98 -14.64 -4.30
CA ASN A 169 18.99 -15.71 -4.32
C ASN A 169 20.39 -15.13 -4.44
N THR A 170 21.29 -15.68 -3.66
CA THR A 170 22.73 -15.41 -3.78
C THR A 170 23.49 -16.73 -3.95
N PHE A 171 24.15 -16.91 -5.08
CA PHE A 171 25.00 -18.04 -5.37
C PHE A 171 26.48 -17.65 -5.21
N THR A 172 27.19 -18.37 -4.35
CA THR A 172 28.64 -18.22 -4.19
C THR A 172 29.34 -19.17 -5.16
N LEU A 173 29.81 -18.65 -6.29
CA LEU A 173 30.43 -19.45 -7.36
C LEU A 173 31.91 -19.74 -7.07
N SER A 174 32.58 -18.84 -6.35
CA SER A 174 33.95 -19.04 -5.92
C SER A 174 34.22 -18.37 -4.59
N LYS A 175 34.92 -19.04 -3.67
CA LYS A 175 35.38 -18.49 -2.41
C LYS A 175 36.85 -18.03 -2.46
N SER A 176 37.57 -18.40 -3.50
CA SER A 176 38.91 -17.95 -3.75
C SER A 176 38.92 -16.54 -4.33
N ARG A 177 40.09 -15.94 -4.43
CA ARG A 177 40.21 -14.61 -5.06
C ARG A 177 40.27 -14.72 -6.58
N PRO A 178 39.40 -14.03 -7.33
CA PRO A 178 38.33 -13.16 -6.86
C PRO A 178 37.13 -13.94 -6.25
N ASN A 179 36.53 -13.39 -5.19
CA ASN A 179 35.28 -13.94 -4.63
C ASN A 179 34.15 -13.62 -5.60
N LEU A 180 33.62 -14.65 -6.25
CA LEU A 180 32.56 -14.48 -7.27
C LEU A 180 31.22 -14.90 -6.71
N LYS A 181 30.25 -13.99 -6.74
CA LYS A 181 28.86 -14.19 -6.37
C LYS A 181 27.96 -13.82 -7.54
N LEU A 182 26.84 -14.52 -7.63
CA LEU A 182 25.74 -14.22 -8.54
C LEU A 182 24.48 -14.02 -7.70
N ASP A 183 23.86 -12.87 -7.83
CA ASP A 183 22.55 -12.58 -7.24
C ASP A 183 21.49 -12.67 -8.33
N LEU A 184 20.41 -13.42 -8.04
CA LEU A 184 19.28 -13.59 -8.93
C LEU A 184 17.99 -13.37 -8.12
N ASN A 185 17.23 -12.35 -8.48
CA ASN A 185 16.01 -11.95 -7.78
C ASN A 185 14.80 -12.13 -8.70
N GLY A 186 13.73 -12.62 -8.13
CA GLY A 186 12.45 -12.77 -8.84
C GLY A 186 11.32 -12.17 -8.02
N TYR A 187 10.41 -11.51 -8.72
CA TYR A 187 9.25 -10.86 -8.13
C TYR A 187 8.02 -11.08 -9.01
N PHE A 188 6.92 -11.44 -8.39
CA PHE A 188 5.63 -11.62 -9.05
C PHE A 188 4.52 -11.11 -8.14
N VAL A 189 3.61 -10.30 -8.69
CA VAL A 189 2.38 -9.86 -8.04
C VAL A 189 1.20 -10.15 -8.94
N THR A 190 0.15 -10.72 -8.38
CA THR A 190 -1.15 -10.77 -9.04
C THR A 190 -1.73 -9.36 -9.11
N GLY A 191 -2.74 -9.15 -9.94
CA GLY A 191 -3.31 -7.81 -10.08
C GLY A 191 -3.68 -7.12 -8.77
N ALA A 192 -3.75 -5.79 -8.78
CA ALA A 192 -4.11 -4.93 -7.67
C ALA A 192 -5.22 -3.95 -8.08
N VAL A 193 -5.86 -3.29 -7.11
CA VAL A 193 -6.82 -2.20 -7.35
C VAL A 193 -6.22 -0.89 -6.87
N GLN A 194 -6.47 0.16 -7.63
CA GLN A 194 -6.16 1.52 -7.24
C GLN A 194 -7.31 2.45 -7.68
N GLY A 195 -8.14 2.86 -6.73
CA GLY A 195 -9.36 3.58 -7.02
C GLY A 195 -10.28 2.76 -7.93
N ILE A 196 -10.63 3.30 -9.10
CA ILE A 196 -11.44 2.61 -10.12
C ILE A 196 -10.63 1.74 -11.07
N TYR A 197 -9.30 1.71 -10.95
CA TYR A 197 -8.43 1.00 -11.87
C TYR A 197 -8.13 -0.41 -11.37
N ASP A 198 -8.32 -1.38 -12.23
CA ASP A 198 -7.86 -2.77 -12.04
C ASP A 198 -6.51 -2.94 -12.73
N LEU A 199 -5.46 -3.09 -11.92
CA LEU A 199 -4.10 -3.29 -12.39
C LEU A 199 -3.86 -4.79 -12.64
N GLY A 200 -3.32 -5.12 -13.80
CA GLY A 200 -2.95 -6.48 -14.17
C GLY A 200 -1.78 -7.06 -13.35
N HIS A 201 -1.31 -8.23 -13.78
CA HIS A 201 -0.16 -8.88 -13.16
C HIS A 201 1.14 -8.10 -13.43
N LEU A 202 2.01 -8.08 -12.42
CA LEU A 202 3.34 -7.50 -12.51
C LEU A 202 4.39 -8.57 -12.18
N TYR A 203 5.46 -8.66 -12.96
CA TYR A 203 6.59 -9.54 -12.70
C TYR A 203 7.91 -8.86 -13.11
N ASP A 204 8.97 -9.20 -12.42
CA ASP A 204 10.33 -8.77 -12.71
C ASP A 204 11.35 -9.85 -12.32
N VAL A 205 12.43 -9.92 -13.07
CA VAL A 205 13.58 -10.79 -12.79
C VAL A 205 14.85 -9.98 -13.05
N SER A 206 15.68 -9.86 -12.05
CA SER A 206 16.93 -9.09 -12.08
C SER A 206 18.12 -9.86 -11.49
#